data_3633fa53b9b58422b006fba4e11d251d
#
_entry.id   3633fa53b9b58422b006fba4e11d251d
#
_cell.length_a   1.000
_cell.length_b   1.000
_cell.length_c   1.000
_cell.angle_alpha   90.00
_cell.angle_beta   90.00
_cell.angle_gamma   90.00
#
_symmetry.space_group_name_H-M   'P 1'
#
loop_
_entity.id
_entity.type
_entity.pdbx_description
1 polymer ?
#
loop_
_entity_poly.entity_id
_entity_poly.type
_entity_poly.pdbx_seq_one_letter_code
_entity_poly.pdbx_strand_id
1 'polypeptide(L)'
;MWRAFIDAMAEWNSVAICGRLALAILTGTVIGIDRGLKRRGAGIKTHALVCLGSALVMLTSEYMSMNFDQKADLARLGAQVISGVGFLGVGTILVTQKQRVRGLTTAAGLWACACVGLAIGIGFVEGAVYTLVFIVVVLRLLNKIDIFLQKHAKVFDLYLELENGKSIGLFLQEMRSRNVKTETVETTKNKLPGKFSSLVVTLEVNHYNMRPELIDEIRNFDYVHYVEEM
;
A
#
# COMPACT_ATOMS: atom_id res chain seq x y z
N MET A 1 -26.48 -15.04 19.95
CA MET A 1 -25.58 -13.92 20.38
C MET A 1 -25.11 -13.08 19.20
N TRP A 2 -24.46 -13.63 18.15
CA TRP A 2 -24.00 -12.85 16.98
C TRP A 2 -25.13 -12.15 16.21
N ARG A 3 -26.20 -12.86 15.87
CA ARG A 3 -27.39 -12.26 15.21
C ARG A 3 -28.01 -11.15 16.04
N ALA A 4 -28.20 -11.35 17.34
CA ALA A 4 -28.74 -10.33 18.23
C ALA A 4 -27.86 -9.07 18.28
N PHE A 5 -26.54 -9.21 18.16
CA PHE A 5 -25.63 -8.05 18.06
C PHE A 5 -25.83 -7.31 16.74
N ILE A 6 -25.94 -8.03 15.61
CA ILE A 6 -26.17 -7.41 14.30
C ILE A 6 -27.51 -6.68 14.29
N ASP A 7 -28.59 -7.34 14.77
CA ASP A 7 -29.92 -6.76 14.82
C ASP A 7 -29.94 -5.49 15.67
N ALA A 8 -29.27 -5.51 16.84
CA ALA A 8 -29.13 -4.34 17.71
C ALA A 8 -28.34 -3.19 17.04
N MET A 9 -27.34 -3.50 16.20
CA MET A 9 -26.59 -2.49 15.43
C MET A 9 -27.37 -1.95 14.23
N ALA A 10 -28.37 -2.66 13.72
CA ALA A 10 -29.22 -2.21 12.62
C ALA A 10 -30.31 -1.24 13.08
N GLU A 11 -30.64 -1.21 14.35
CA GLU A 11 -31.63 -0.28 14.91
C GLU A 11 -31.16 1.17 14.85
N TRP A 12 -32.16 2.10 14.80
CA TRP A 12 -31.90 3.54 14.89
C TRP A 12 -32.13 4.03 16.32
N ASN A 13 -31.09 3.89 17.16
CA ASN A 13 -31.09 4.40 18.53
C ASN A 13 -29.67 4.89 18.91
N SER A 14 -29.58 5.66 19.98
CA SER A 14 -28.31 6.26 20.41
C SER A 14 -27.22 5.23 20.72
N VAL A 15 -27.61 4.05 21.22
CA VAL A 15 -26.66 2.98 21.56
C VAL A 15 -26.09 2.36 20.27
N ALA A 16 -26.94 2.07 19.29
CA ALA A 16 -26.52 1.54 18.00
C ALA A 16 -25.66 2.53 17.23
N ILE A 17 -26.03 3.81 17.20
CA ILE A 17 -25.22 4.87 16.57
C ILE A 17 -23.83 4.93 17.20
N CYS A 18 -23.75 4.98 18.53
CA CYS A 18 -22.47 4.96 19.25
C CYS A 18 -21.67 3.67 18.96
N GLY A 19 -22.34 2.53 18.94
CA GLY A 19 -21.75 1.23 18.62
C GLY A 19 -21.18 1.15 17.21
N ARG A 20 -21.92 1.66 16.20
CA ARG A 20 -21.43 1.74 14.80
C ARG A 20 -20.19 2.63 14.70
N LEU A 21 -20.18 3.81 15.33
CA LEU A 21 -19.03 4.70 15.34
C LEU A 21 -17.81 4.08 16.05
N ALA A 22 -18.02 3.42 17.19
CA ALA A 22 -16.98 2.71 17.91
C ALA A 22 -16.40 1.54 17.06
N LEU A 23 -17.28 0.77 16.42
CA LEU A 23 -16.88 -0.31 15.51
C LEU A 23 -16.08 0.22 14.32
N ALA A 24 -16.44 1.37 13.78
CA ALA A 24 -15.69 2.01 12.69
C ALA A 24 -14.27 2.40 13.14
N ILE A 25 -14.12 2.96 14.34
CA ILE A 25 -12.80 3.28 14.92
C ILE A 25 -11.97 2.00 15.07
N LEU A 26 -12.54 0.94 15.66
CA LEU A 26 -11.86 -0.33 15.86
C LEU A 26 -11.43 -0.95 14.54
N THR A 27 -12.31 -0.98 13.55
CA THR A 27 -12.03 -1.52 12.22
C THR A 27 -10.91 -0.75 11.53
N GLY A 28 -10.99 0.58 11.49
CA GLY A 28 -9.93 1.43 10.92
C GLY A 28 -8.60 1.28 11.66
N THR A 29 -8.64 1.11 12.99
CA THR A 29 -7.45 0.83 13.80
C THR A 29 -6.79 -0.48 13.40
N VAL A 30 -7.57 -1.57 13.26
CA VAL A 30 -7.05 -2.89 12.87
C VAL A 30 -6.36 -2.84 11.50
N ILE A 31 -6.99 -2.18 10.51
CA ILE A 31 -6.39 -2.00 9.18
C ILE A 31 -5.11 -1.15 9.28
N GLY A 32 -5.16 -0.08 10.06
CA GLY A 32 -4.06 0.87 10.22
C GLY A 32 -2.84 0.32 10.97
N ILE A 33 -2.99 -0.69 11.84
CA ILE A 33 -1.89 -1.32 12.58
C ILE A 33 -0.85 -1.90 11.61
N ASP A 34 -1.28 -2.66 10.61
CA ASP A 34 -0.33 -3.24 9.63
C ASP A 34 0.46 -2.17 8.87
N ARG A 35 -0.17 -1.03 8.58
CA ARG A 35 0.49 0.09 7.90
C ARG A 35 1.43 0.85 8.83
N GLY A 36 1.01 1.10 10.07
CA GLY A 36 1.80 1.80 11.08
C GLY A 36 3.09 1.06 11.44
N LEU A 37 3.02 -0.24 11.65
CA LEU A 37 4.19 -1.08 11.94
C LEU A 37 5.24 -1.06 10.83
N LYS A 38 4.81 -0.93 9.57
CA LYS A 38 5.70 -0.87 8.40
C LYS A 38 6.18 0.56 8.07
N ARG A 39 5.94 1.55 8.94
CA ARG A 39 6.29 2.97 8.74
C ARG A 39 5.82 3.51 7.39
N ARG A 40 4.60 3.15 6.97
CA ARG A 40 3.98 3.63 5.73
C ARG A 40 3.32 4.99 5.97
N GLY A 41 3.08 5.77 4.91
CA GLY A 41 2.61 7.15 4.99
C GLY A 41 1.30 7.39 5.76
N ALA A 42 0.34 6.44 5.73
CA ALA A 42 -0.88 6.50 6.52
C ALA A 42 -0.92 5.33 7.52
N GLY A 43 -1.02 5.65 8.81
CA GLY A 43 -1.01 4.69 9.93
C GLY A 43 -2.37 4.54 10.60
N ILE A 44 -2.35 4.15 11.88
CA ILE A 44 -3.52 3.82 12.70
C ILE A 44 -4.52 4.99 12.73
N LYS A 45 -4.05 6.18 13.08
CA LYS A 45 -4.93 7.36 13.23
C LYS A 45 -5.64 7.71 11.94
N THR A 46 -4.94 7.66 10.82
CA THR A 46 -5.49 8.01 9.51
C THR A 46 -6.59 7.04 9.09
N HIS A 47 -6.35 5.73 9.22
CA HIS A 47 -7.36 4.71 8.89
C HIS A 47 -8.56 4.79 9.83
N ALA A 48 -8.36 4.96 11.13
CA ALA A 48 -9.45 5.11 12.09
C ALA A 48 -10.34 6.33 11.77
N LEU A 49 -9.74 7.49 11.45
CA LEU A 49 -10.48 8.69 11.09
C LEU A 49 -11.21 8.56 9.75
N VAL A 50 -10.62 7.93 8.76
CA VAL A 50 -11.29 7.67 7.46
C VAL A 50 -12.49 6.75 7.65
N CYS A 51 -12.34 5.66 8.39
CA CYS A 51 -13.44 4.73 8.66
C CYS A 51 -14.56 5.40 9.45
N LEU A 52 -14.22 6.14 10.51
CA LEU A 52 -15.16 6.89 11.34
C LEU A 52 -15.92 7.94 10.53
N GLY A 53 -15.22 8.76 9.74
CA GLY A 53 -15.84 9.79 8.90
C GLY A 53 -16.77 9.18 7.86
N SER A 54 -16.38 8.06 7.24
CA SER A 54 -17.23 7.35 6.28
C SER A 54 -18.49 6.78 6.95
N ALA A 55 -18.38 6.22 8.15
CA ALA A 55 -19.53 5.74 8.92
C ALA A 55 -20.49 6.88 9.28
N LEU A 56 -19.94 8.01 9.70
CA LEU A 56 -20.75 9.20 10.02
C LEU A 56 -21.51 9.72 8.79
N VAL A 57 -20.89 9.69 7.60
CA VAL A 57 -21.55 10.11 6.35
C VAL A 57 -22.78 9.24 6.06
N MET A 58 -22.69 7.91 6.23
CA MET A 58 -23.83 7.03 6.03
C MET A 58 -24.90 7.17 7.11
N LEU A 59 -24.53 7.35 8.37
CA LEU A 59 -25.47 7.70 9.44
C LEU A 59 -26.20 9.02 9.13
N THR A 60 -25.49 10.01 8.60
CA THR A 60 -26.10 11.29 8.19
C THR A 60 -27.08 11.08 7.03
N SER A 61 -26.72 10.25 6.06
CA SER A 61 -27.62 9.91 4.93
C SER A 61 -28.89 9.23 5.41
N GLU A 62 -28.77 8.25 6.32
CA GLU A 62 -29.90 7.56 6.95
C GLU A 62 -30.77 8.54 7.73
N TYR A 63 -30.18 9.42 8.55
CA TYR A 63 -30.88 10.46 9.29
C TYR A 63 -31.67 11.41 8.38
N MET A 64 -31.07 11.84 7.29
CA MET A 64 -31.73 12.73 6.33
C MET A 64 -32.94 12.04 5.66
N SER A 65 -32.81 10.77 5.27
CA SER A 65 -33.91 10.00 4.69
C SER A 65 -35.08 9.84 5.66
N MET A 66 -34.81 9.60 6.95
CA MET A 66 -35.84 9.41 7.95
C MET A 66 -36.59 10.71 8.32
N ASN A 67 -35.87 11.84 8.35
CA ASN A 67 -36.43 13.07 8.92
C ASN A 67 -36.87 14.13 7.91
N PHE A 68 -36.35 14.08 6.68
CA PHE A 68 -36.61 15.15 5.71
C PHE A 68 -37.26 14.64 4.42
N ASP A 69 -36.75 13.58 3.80
CA ASP A 69 -37.27 13.05 2.56
C ASP A 69 -37.01 11.55 2.45
N GLN A 70 -38.05 10.74 2.57
CA GLN A 70 -37.98 9.27 2.44
C GLN A 70 -37.58 8.81 1.02
N LYS A 71 -37.59 9.70 0.02
CA LYS A 71 -37.12 9.43 -1.36
C LYS A 71 -35.68 9.86 -1.58
N ALA A 72 -34.98 10.34 -0.51
CA ALA A 72 -33.59 10.74 -0.63
C ALA A 72 -32.72 9.56 -1.03
N ASP A 73 -31.83 9.80 -1.99
CA ASP A 73 -30.84 8.80 -2.42
C ASP A 73 -29.77 8.59 -1.33
N LEU A 74 -29.92 7.50 -0.57
CA LEU A 74 -29.02 7.12 0.51
C LEU A 74 -27.57 6.90 0.01
N ALA A 75 -27.40 6.53 -1.25
CA ALA A 75 -26.06 6.23 -1.79
C ALA A 75 -25.28 7.49 -2.19
N ARG A 76 -25.95 8.62 -2.39
CA ARG A 76 -25.33 9.83 -2.93
C ARG A 76 -24.18 10.37 -2.09
N LEU A 77 -24.37 10.47 -0.77
CA LEU A 77 -23.31 10.92 0.14
C LEU A 77 -22.17 9.91 0.21
N GLY A 78 -22.48 8.62 0.25
CA GLY A 78 -21.48 7.54 0.21
C GLY A 78 -20.65 7.55 -1.06
N ALA A 79 -21.26 7.79 -2.23
CA ALA A 79 -20.55 7.91 -3.50
C ALA A 79 -19.52 9.05 -3.49
N GLN A 80 -19.83 10.18 -2.84
CA GLN A 80 -18.88 11.28 -2.68
C GLN A 80 -17.69 10.91 -1.77
N VAL A 81 -17.91 10.09 -0.73
CA VAL A 81 -16.81 9.57 0.10
C VAL A 81 -15.88 8.70 -0.72
N ILE A 82 -16.43 7.76 -1.51
CA ILE A 82 -15.64 6.86 -2.35
C ILE A 82 -14.77 7.64 -3.34
N SER A 83 -15.33 8.69 -3.96
CA SER A 83 -14.59 9.59 -4.83
C SER A 83 -13.56 10.42 -4.08
N GLY A 84 -13.97 11.03 -2.95
CA GLY A 84 -13.15 11.96 -2.17
C GLY A 84 -11.95 11.31 -1.48
N VAL A 85 -12.07 10.06 -1.05
CA VAL A 85 -10.95 9.34 -0.42
C VAL A 85 -9.79 9.09 -1.38
N GLY A 86 -10.05 9.12 -2.69
CA GLY A 86 -9.01 9.05 -3.72
C GLY A 86 -7.96 10.15 -3.57
N PHE A 87 -8.34 11.35 -3.17
CA PHE A 87 -7.40 12.45 -2.89
C PHE A 87 -6.43 12.12 -1.74
N LEU A 88 -6.93 11.54 -0.65
CA LEU A 88 -6.09 11.07 0.45
C LEU A 88 -5.17 9.93 -0.01
N GLY A 89 -5.69 9.02 -0.84
CA GLY A 89 -4.92 7.93 -1.43
C GLY A 89 -3.74 8.45 -2.25
N VAL A 90 -3.96 9.38 -3.16
CA VAL A 90 -2.90 10.01 -3.97
C VAL A 90 -1.86 10.68 -3.09
N GLY A 91 -2.28 11.35 -2.00
CA GLY A 91 -1.38 11.97 -1.03
C GLY A 91 -0.41 11.00 -0.33
N THR A 92 -0.66 9.68 -0.40
CA THR A 92 0.25 8.65 0.15
C THR A 92 1.20 8.05 -0.89
N ILE A 93 1.01 8.34 -2.17
CA ILE A 93 1.81 7.79 -3.26
C ILE A 93 3.01 8.70 -3.51
N LEU A 94 4.19 8.14 -3.37
CA LEU A 94 5.46 8.85 -3.52
C LEU A 94 6.36 8.13 -4.52
N VAL A 95 6.96 8.88 -5.43
CA VAL A 95 8.05 8.39 -6.28
C VAL A 95 9.37 8.73 -5.57
N THR A 96 10.14 7.70 -5.24
CA THR A 96 11.42 7.87 -4.55
C THR A 96 12.52 8.30 -5.55
N GLN A 97 13.65 8.79 -5.03
CA GLN A 97 14.83 9.11 -5.86
C GLN A 97 15.36 7.91 -6.68
N LYS A 98 15.06 6.69 -6.22
CA LYS A 98 15.39 5.44 -6.90
C LYS A 98 14.28 5.00 -7.88
N GLN A 99 13.43 5.92 -8.34
CA GLN A 99 12.31 5.72 -9.27
C GLN A 99 11.25 4.69 -8.81
N ARG A 100 11.24 4.32 -7.54
CA ARG A 100 10.22 3.42 -6.99
C ARG A 100 8.95 4.16 -6.59
N VAL A 101 7.83 3.62 -7.00
CA VAL A 101 6.52 4.07 -6.53
C VAL A 101 6.19 3.36 -5.20
N ARG A 102 6.03 4.15 -4.14
CA ARG A 102 5.63 3.67 -2.81
C ARG A 102 4.27 4.23 -2.44
N GLY A 103 3.52 3.52 -1.60
CA GLY A 103 2.25 4.01 -1.07
C GLY A 103 1.00 3.42 -1.74
N LEU A 104 1.10 2.69 -2.87
CA LEU A 104 -0.04 2.12 -3.58
C LEU A 104 -0.93 1.25 -2.69
N THR A 105 -0.35 0.31 -1.92
CA THR A 105 -1.11 -0.54 -0.99
C THR A 105 -1.73 0.28 0.14
N THR A 106 -1.10 1.38 0.57
CA THR A 106 -1.64 2.28 1.60
C THR A 106 -2.84 3.05 1.05
N ALA A 107 -2.74 3.55 -0.19
CA ALA A 107 -3.84 4.21 -0.89
C ALA A 107 -5.06 3.29 -1.05
N ALA A 108 -4.83 2.06 -1.53
CA ALA A 108 -5.86 1.03 -1.63
C ALA A 108 -6.47 0.67 -0.26
N GLY A 109 -5.64 0.60 0.79
CA GLY A 109 -6.07 0.36 2.17
C GLY A 109 -6.98 1.46 2.72
N LEU A 110 -6.68 2.74 2.44
CA LEU A 110 -7.53 3.87 2.83
C LEU A 110 -8.86 3.82 2.10
N TRP A 111 -8.86 3.50 0.81
CA TRP A 111 -10.08 3.36 0.02
C TRP A 111 -10.96 2.22 0.55
N ALA A 112 -10.40 1.05 0.76
CA ALA A 112 -11.11 -0.09 1.33
C ALA A 112 -11.63 0.21 2.74
N CYS A 113 -10.85 0.91 3.56
CA CYS A 113 -11.24 1.34 4.91
C CYS A 113 -12.46 2.28 4.89
N ALA A 114 -12.51 3.22 3.94
CA ALA A 114 -13.67 4.07 3.75
C ALA A 114 -14.92 3.27 3.37
N CYS A 115 -14.81 2.31 2.45
CA CYS A 115 -15.92 1.43 2.05
C CYS A 115 -16.47 0.62 3.24
N VAL A 116 -15.58 0.08 4.09
CA VAL A 116 -16.01 -0.62 5.31
C VAL A 116 -16.69 0.32 6.29
N GLY A 117 -16.19 1.56 6.42
CA GLY A 117 -16.83 2.59 7.22
C GLY A 117 -18.25 2.91 6.76
N LEU A 118 -18.47 3.06 5.44
CA LEU A 118 -19.80 3.25 4.87
C LEU A 118 -20.74 2.08 5.21
N ALA A 119 -20.26 0.84 5.08
CA ALA A 119 -21.03 -0.36 5.41
C ALA A 119 -21.43 -0.40 6.90
N ILE A 120 -20.50 -0.06 7.81
CA ILE A 120 -20.79 0.03 9.24
C ILE A 120 -21.82 1.14 9.49
N GLY A 121 -21.65 2.30 8.87
CA GLY A 121 -22.52 3.45 9.05
C GLY A 121 -23.98 3.18 8.69
N ILE A 122 -24.24 2.46 7.59
CA ILE A 122 -25.61 2.08 7.18
C ILE A 122 -26.16 0.88 7.95
N GLY A 123 -25.41 0.29 8.89
CA GLY A 123 -25.85 -0.88 9.67
C GLY A 123 -25.53 -2.23 9.02
N PHE A 124 -24.87 -2.27 7.86
CA PHE A 124 -24.43 -3.53 7.21
C PHE A 124 -23.16 -4.07 7.89
N VAL A 125 -23.27 -4.32 9.21
CA VAL A 125 -22.18 -4.71 10.09
C VAL A 125 -21.59 -6.08 9.69
N GLU A 126 -22.44 -7.01 9.29
CA GLU A 126 -22.00 -8.35 8.89
C GLU A 126 -21.05 -8.29 7.68
N GLY A 127 -21.44 -7.55 6.64
CA GLY A 127 -20.59 -7.35 5.47
C GLY A 127 -19.29 -6.63 5.80
N ALA A 128 -19.34 -5.66 6.70
CA ALA A 128 -18.15 -4.93 7.16
C ALA A 128 -17.16 -5.86 7.87
N VAL A 129 -17.64 -6.75 8.76
CA VAL A 129 -16.79 -7.69 9.50
C VAL A 129 -16.15 -8.72 8.55
N TYR A 130 -16.91 -9.28 7.62
CA TYR A 130 -16.35 -10.20 6.63
C TYR A 130 -15.29 -9.51 5.76
N THR A 131 -15.59 -8.30 5.31
CA THR A 131 -14.64 -7.51 4.52
C THR A 131 -13.37 -7.19 5.31
N LEU A 132 -13.48 -6.85 6.61
CA LEU A 132 -12.32 -6.63 7.47
C LEU A 132 -11.43 -7.88 7.55
N VAL A 133 -12.02 -9.07 7.72
CA VAL A 133 -11.26 -10.33 7.74
C VAL A 133 -10.50 -10.51 6.43
N PHE A 134 -11.16 -10.33 5.28
CA PHE A 134 -10.49 -10.45 3.99
C PHE A 134 -9.40 -9.40 3.78
N ILE A 135 -9.61 -8.14 4.19
CA ILE A 135 -8.56 -7.11 4.13
C ILE A 135 -7.33 -7.54 4.95
N VAL A 136 -7.53 -8.03 6.18
CA VAL A 136 -6.41 -8.50 7.03
C VAL A 136 -5.69 -9.69 6.40
N VAL A 137 -6.42 -10.62 5.79
CA VAL A 137 -5.85 -11.76 5.05
C VAL A 137 -5.01 -11.26 3.88
N VAL A 138 -5.53 -10.36 3.04
CA VAL A 138 -4.80 -9.77 1.91
C VAL A 138 -3.52 -9.08 2.38
N LEU A 139 -3.61 -8.22 3.39
CA LEU A 139 -2.48 -7.44 3.88
C LEU A 139 -1.37 -8.29 4.52
N ARG A 140 -1.72 -9.43 5.13
CA ARG A 140 -0.76 -10.29 5.83
C ARG A 140 -0.31 -11.49 5.00
N LEU A 141 -1.26 -12.21 4.42
CA LEU A 141 -0.96 -13.46 3.70
C LEU A 141 -0.31 -13.17 2.35
N LEU A 142 -0.90 -12.28 1.54
CA LEU A 142 -0.34 -11.97 0.22
C LEU A 142 1.02 -11.29 0.33
N ASN A 143 1.26 -10.48 1.37
CA ASN A 143 2.59 -9.93 1.61
C ASN A 143 3.67 -11.01 1.86
N LYS A 144 3.33 -12.12 2.53
CA LYS A 144 4.27 -13.25 2.71
C LYS A 144 4.53 -13.98 1.40
N ILE A 145 3.48 -14.16 0.59
CA ILE A 145 3.60 -14.78 -0.74
C ILE A 145 4.46 -13.92 -1.64
N ASP A 146 4.26 -12.60 -1.62
CA ASP A 146 5.01 -11.64 -2.43
C ASP A 146 6.51 -11.68 -2.09
N ILE A 147 6.86 -11.66 -0.80
CA ILE A 147 8.25 -11.81 -0.36
C ILE A 147 8.85 -13.17 -0.79
N PHE A 148 8.06 -14.24 -0.72
CA PHE A 148 8.51 -15.55 -1.16
C PHE A 148 8.77 -15.59 -2.66
N LEU A 149 7.87 -15.05 -3.48
CA LEU A 149 8.02 -14.97 -4.93
C LEU A 149 9.22 -14.10 -5.33
N GLN A 150 9.39 -12.94 -4.69
CA GLN A 150 10.52 -12.05 -4.95
C GLN A 150 11.87 -12.72 -4.67
N LYS A 151 11.97 -13.49 -3.59
CA LYS A 151 13.19 -14.24 -3.28
C LYS A 151 13.54 -15.32 -4.31
N HIS A 152 12.53 -15.86 -5.01
CA HIS A 152 12.71 -16.90 -6.03
C HIS A 152 12.65 -16.34 -7.46
N ALA A 153 12.54 -15.03 -7.62
CA ALA A 153 12.54 -14.40 -8.94
C ALA A 153 13.95 -14.45 -9.56
N LYS A 154 14.01 -14.78 -10.84
CA LYS A 154 15.23 -14.73 -11.65
C LYS A 154 15.58 -13.34 -12.12
N VAL A 155 14.57 -12.47 -12.19
CA VAL A 155 14.70 -11.07 -12.58
C VAL A 155 14.63 -10.22 -11.32
N PHE A 156 15.56 -9.29 -11.17
CA PHE A 156 15.64 -8.40 -10.01
C PHE A 156 16.29 -7.07 -10.40
N ASP A 157 15.93 -6.04 -9.63
CA ASP A 157 16.43 -4.70 -9.84
C ASP A 157 17.54 -4.38 -8.84
N LEU A 158 18.63 -3.79 -9.34
CA LEU A 158 19.71 -3.25 -8.53
C LEU A 158 19.80 -1.74 -8.69
N TYR A 159 19.96 -1.05 -7.57
CA TYR A 159 20.42 0.33 -7.52
C TYR A 159 21.92 0.33 -7.27
N LEU A 160 22.67 1.00 -8.11
CA LEU A 160 24.13 1.08 -8.06
C LEU A 160 24.58 2.55 -8.02
N GLU A 161 25.57 2.83 -7.22
CA GLU A 161 26.36 4.07 -7.31
C GLU A 161 27.76 3.73 -7.79
N LEU A 162 28.09 4.22 -8.97
CA LEU A 162 29.36 3.96 -9.64
C LEU A 162 30.25 5.19 -9.58
N GLU A 163 31.55 4.99 -9.55
CA GLU A 163 32.54 6.06 -9.42
C GLU A 163 32.40 7.14 -10.52
N ASN A 164 32.07 6.74 -11.74
CA ASN A 164 31.88 7.66 -12.88
C ASN A 164 31.01 7.05 -13.98
N GLY A 165 30.62 7.86 -14.97
CA GLY A 165 29.78 7.37 -16.09
C GLY A 165 30.46 6.36 -17.00
N LYS A 166 31.80 6.26 -17.05
CA LYS A 166 32.52 5.23 -17.82
C LYS A 166 32.41 3.87 -17.16
N SER A 167 32.25 3.82 -15.83
CA SER A 167 32.06 2.58 -15.06
C SER A 167 30.77 1.85 -15.41
N ILE A 168 29.76 2.55 -15.98
CA ILE A 168 28.53 1.93 -16.47
C ILE A 168 28.85 0.95 -17.61
N GLY A 169 29.70 1.36 -18.55
CA GLY A 169 30.13 0.48 -19.66
C GLY A 169 30.89 -0.75 -19.18
N LEU A 170 31.79 -0.56 -18.19
CA LEU A 170 32.55 -1.65 -17.57
C LEU A 170 31.60 -2.63 -16.86
N PHE A 171 30.66 -2.13 -16.08
CA PHE A 171 29.65 -2.96 -15.41
C PHE A 171 28.82 -3.81 -16.40
N LEU A 172 28.34 -3.19 -17.47
CA LEU A 172 27.55 -3.92 -18.50
C LEU A 172 28.38 -4.98 -19.23
N GLN A 173 29.66 -4.71 -19.47
CA GLN A 173 30.59 -5.67 -20.06
C GLN A 173 30.83 -6.86 -19.12
N GLU A 174 31.01 -6.59 -17.82
CA GLU A 174 31.20 -7.60 -16.78
C GLU A 174 29.96 -8.50 -16.64
N MET A 175 28.75 -7.93 -16.65
CA MET A 175 27.50 -8.70 -16.61
C MET A 175 27.36 -9.61 -17.83
N ARG A 176 27.73 -9.12 -19.04
CA ARG A 176 27.72 -9.93 -20.26
C ARG A 176 28.72 -11.09 -20.22
N SER A 177 29.92 -10.86 -19.70
CA SER A 177 30.94 -11.91 -19.57
C SER A 177 30.53 -13.06 -18.67
N ARG A 178 29.64 -12.77 -17.70
CA ARG A 178 29.06 -13.71 -16.72
C ARG A 178 27.76 -14.35 -17.19
N ASN A 179 27.33 -14.13 -18.43
CA ASN A 179 26.05 -14.59 -18.96
C ASN A 179 24.83 -14.08 -18.17
N VAL A 180 24.95 -12.93 -17.52
CA VAL A 180 23.84 -12.22 -16.87
C VAL A 180 23.21 -11.29 -17.89
N LYS A 181 21.92 -11.49 -18.16
CA LYS A 181 21.18 -10.65 -19.10
C LYS A 181 20.77 -9.34 -18.41
N THR A 182 21.01 -8.24 -19.08
CA THR A 182 20.60 -6.91 -18.65
C THR A 182 19.39 -6.49 -19.48
N GLU A 183 18.23 -6.28 -18.82
CA GLU A 183 16.98 -5.93 -19.51
C GLU A 183 16.79 -4.41 -19.62
N THR A 184 16.92 -3.71 -18.50
CA THR A 184 16.71 -2.27 -18.43
C THR A 184 17.90 -1.60 -17.78
N VAL A 185 18.30 -0.44 -18.30
CA VAL A 185 19.39 0.39 -17.77
C VAL A 185 18.91 1.81 -17.70
N GLU A 186 18.67 2.31 -16.50
CA GLU A 186 18.23 3.67 -16.26
C GLU A 186 19.29 4.44 -15.48
N THR A 187 19.80 5.52 -16.09
CA THR A 187 20.77 6.38 -15.45
C THR A 187 20.07 7.58 -14.83
N THR A 188 20.23 7.76 -13.52
CA THR A 188 19.72 8.94 -12.85
C THR A 188 20.84 9.98 -12.79
N LYS A 189 20.67 11.10 -13.51
CA LYS A 189 21.57 12.26 -13.36
C LYS A 189 21.33 12.87 -11.99
N ASN A 190 22.22 12.64 -11.04
CA ASN A 190 22.21 13.38 -9.79
C ASN A 190 22.37 14.87 -10.09
N LYS A 191 21.37 15.69 -9.72
CA LYS A 191 21.43 17.16 -9.84
C LYS A 191 22.45 17.79 -8.87
N LEU A 192 23.00 17.02 -7.95
CA LEU A 192 24.08 17.47 -7.07
C LEU A 192 25.41 17.18 -7.77
N PRO A 193 26.37 18.13 -7.76
CA PRO A 193 27.70 17.92 -8.29
C PRO A 193 28.47 16.96 -7.37
N GLY A 194 28.21 15.66 -7.49
CA GLY A 194 28.89 14.57 -6.81
C GLY A 194 29.61 13.69 -7.83
N LYS A 195 30.72 13.09 -7.44
CA LYS A 195 31.58 12.26 -8.27
C LYS A 195 30.90 10.97 -8.79
N PHE A 196 29.73 10.56 -8.24
CA PHE A 196 29.13 9.25 -8.50
C PHE A 196 28.01 9.31 -9.53
N SER A 197 27.94 8.30 -10.38
CA SER A 197 26.84 8.06 -11.32
C SER A 197 25.89 7.00 -10.76
N SER A 198 24.61 7.36 -10.60
CA SER A 198 23.59 6.42 -10.13
C SER A 198 22.97 5.66 -11.31
N LEU A 199 22.86 4.36 -11.15
CA LEU A 199 22.33 3.42 -12.13
C LEU A 199 21.26 2.54 -11.49
N VAL A 200 20.10 2.43 -12.13
CA VAL A 200 19.13 1.38 -11.86
C VAL A 200 19.18 0.39 -13.00
N VAL A 201 19.40 -0.87 -12.69
CA VAL A 201 19.54 -1.93 -13.69
C VAL A 201 18.69 -3.13 -13.30
N THR A 202 17.96 -3.65 -14.28
CA THR A 202 17.24 -4.92 -14.17
C THR A 202 18.12 -6.05 -14.72
N LEU A 203 18.43 -7.02 -13.87
CA LEU A 203 19.25 -8.17 -14.21
C LEU A 203 18.42 -9.44 -14.20
N GLU A 204 18.68 -10.32 -15.18
CA GLU A 204 18.11 -11.67 -15.24
C GLU A 204 19.22 -12.71 -15.11
N VAL A 205 19.08 -13.59 -14.10
CA VAL A 205 19.99 -14.72 -13.85
C VAL A 205 19.37 -16.04 -14.27
N ASN A 206 20.18 -17.01 -14.67
CA ASN A 206 19.71 -18.33 -15.08
C ASN A 206 19.02 -19.09 -13.94
N HIS A 207 19.54 -18.96 -12.71
CA HIS A 207 19.00 -19.58 -11.50
C HIS A 207 18.95 -18.58 -10.35
N TYR A 208 17.83 -18.53 -9.63
CA TYR A 208 17.63 -17.60 -8.50
C TYR A 208 18.71 -17.75 -7.40
N ASN A 209 19.30 -18.95 -7.23
CA ASN A 209 20.36 -19.21 -6.25
C ASN A 209 21.65 -18.44 -6.55
N MET A 210 21.89 -18.03 -7.78
CA MET A 210 23.07 -17.23 -8.19
C MET A 210 22.98 -15.78 -7.78
N ARG A 211 21.77 -15.30 -7.42
CA ARG A 211 21.50 -13.89 -7.14
C ARG A 211 22.28 -13.35 -5.93
N PRO A 212 22.32 -14.02 -4.76
CA PRO A 212 23.08 -13.51 -3.61
C PRO A 212 24.61 -13.43 -3.89
N GLU A 213 25.17 -14.46 -4.53
CA GLU A 213 26.58 -14.50 -4.90
C GLU A 213 26.92 -13.40 -5.88
N LEU A 214 26.09 -13.20 -6.90
CA LEU A 214 26.27 -12.13 -7.89
C LEU A 214 26.23 -10.74 -7.25
N ILE A 215 25.30 -10.50 -6.30
CA ILE A 215 25.21 -9.22 -5.60
C ILE A 215 26.46 -8.97 -4.76
N ASP A 216 26.96 -10.00 -4.06
CA ASP A 216 28.18 -9.89 -3.27
C ASP A 216 29.42 -9.69 -4.13
N GLU A 217 29.51 -10.31 -5.31
CA GLU A 217 30.58 -10.05 -6.28
C GLU A 217 30.50 -8.60 -6.80
N ILE A 218 29.31 -8.12 -7.19
CA ILE A 218 29.13 -6.72 -7.66
C ILE A 218 29.57 -5.72 -6.59
N ARG A 219 29.30 -6.03 -5.32
CA ARG A 219 29.72 -5.17 -4.19
C ARG A 219 31.23 -5.02 -4.09
N ASN A 220 31.97 -6.02 -4.54
CA ASN A 220 33.44 -6.05 -4.47
C ASN A 220 34.12 -5.45 -5.70
N PHE A 221 33.39 -4.91 -6.68
CA PHE A 221 34.00 -4.23 -7.82
C PHE A 221 34.59 -2.89 -7.38
N ASP A 222 35.83 -2.59 -7.73
CA ASP A 222 36.57 -1.39 -7.34
C ASP A 222 35.84 -0.07 -7.69
N TYR A 223 35.06 -0.10 -8.78
CA TYR A 223 34.31 1.07 -9.29
C TYR A 223 32.87 1.15 -8.75
N VAL A 224 32.43 0.22 -7.90
CA VAL A 224 31.10 0.21 -7.27
C VAL A 224 31.24 0.76 -5.86
N HIS A 225 30.62 1.89 -5.61
CA HIS A 225 30.62 2.55 -4.30
C HIS A 225 29.48 2.04 -3.40
N TYR A 226 28.33 1.77 -4.02
CA TYR A 226 27.15 1.30 -3.31
C TYR A 226 26.29 0.38 -4.19
N VAL A 227 25.77 -0.69 -3.63
CA VAL A 227 24.81 -1.59 -4.27
C VAL A 227 23.68 -1.92 -3.31
N GLU A 228 22.45 -1.81 -3.80
CA GLU A 228 21.25 -2.17 -3.07
C GLU A 228 20.28 -2.87 -4.00
N GLU A 229 19.82 -4.03 -3.55
CA GLU A 229 18.73 -4.74 -4.21
C GLU A 229 17.41 -4.01 -3.96
N MET A 230 16.63 -3.86 -5.04
CA MET A 230 15.44 -3.04 -5.03
C MET A 230 14.16 -3.88 -4.84
#